data_ab20b2bf32f3dcc9a37f91100af63839
#
_entry.id   ab20b2bf32f3dcc9a37f91100af63839
#
_cell.length_a   1.000
_cell.length_b   1.000
_cell.length_c   1.000
_cell.angle_alpha   90.00
_cell.angle_beta   90.00
_cell.angle_gamma   90.00
#
_symmetry.space_group_name_H-M   'P 1'
#
loop_
_entity.id
_entity.type
_entity.pdbx_description
1 polymer ?
#
loop_
_entity_poly.entity_id
_entity_poly.type
_entity_poly.pdbx_seq_one_letter_code
_entity_poly.pdbx_strand_id
1 'polypeptide(L)'
;LEGPVYGFSQKFPFPGKLGLKGEVAARQADRIEQEYLATQLNVIARLKRQYWDLHFIHKSIDIVEKNKLLLMQFEKTANARYSVGKTAQQDVFRAQVELSRVLDRLAVLEQQKESLHAAINRILIRSPIGLLGSPEKIQLTPIPHNLPELARRAESFSPILLATAKSVDQGEESVALARKEYFPDFNLSALGTRNERINENGYQIMFGIQIPLFFQTKQR
;
A
#
# COMPACT_ATOMS: atom_id res chain seq x y z
N LEU A 1 -31.01 10.71 -52.04
CA LEU A 1 -30.31 11.05 -50.80
C LEU A 1 -31.29 10.93 -49.65
N GLU A 2 -31.05 10.00 -48.72
CA GLU A 2 -31.82 9.89 -47.48
C GLU A 2 -31.49 11.14 -46.64
N GLY A 3 -32.50 11.82 -46.17
CA GLY A 3 -32.33 12.99 -45.32
C GLY A 3 -31.86 12.63 -43.89
N PRO A 4 -31.53 13.62 -43.05
CA PRO A 4 -31.05 13.37 -41.72
C PRO A 4 -32.08 12.63 -40.86
N VAL A 5 -31.56 11.64 -40.09
CA VAL A 5 -32.32 10.85 -39.11
C VAL A 5 -31.96 11.33 -37.72
N TYR A 6 -32.97 11.73 -36.96
CA TYR A 6 -32.81 12.11 -35.56
C TYR A 6 -33.51 11.07 -34.67
N GLY A 7 -32.81 10.58 -33.65
CA GLY A 7 -33.39 9.56 -32.79
C GLY A 7 -33.03 9.72 -31.33
N PHE A 8 -33.96 9.33 -30.48
CA PHE A 8 -33.75 9.18 -29.04
C PHE A 8 -34.08 7.74 -28.66
N SER A 9 -33.22 7.12 -27.85
CA SER A 9 -33.42 5.77 -27.33
C SER A 9 -33.11 5.75 -25.84
N GLN A 10 -34.04 5.21 -25.05
CA GLN A 10 -33.87 5.05 -23.61
C GLN A 10 -34.11 3.60 -23.22
N LYS A 11 -33.09 3.02 -22.53
CA LYS A 11 -33.17 1.69 -21.91
C LYS A 11 -33.70 1.82 -20.50
N PHE A 12 -34.71 1.03 -20.16
CA PHE A 12 -35.27 0.89 -18.82
C PHE A 12 -34.97 -0.52 -18.31
N PRO A 13 -33.96 -0.67 -17.42
CA PRO A 13 -33.68 -1.95 -16.78
C PRO A 13 -34.91 -2.43 -15.98
N PHE A 14 -35.04 -3.74 -15.83
CA PHE A 14 -36.09 -4.32 -15.00
C PHE A 14 -36.10 -3.68 -13.60
N PRO A 15 -37.27 -3.42 -13.01
CA PRO A 15 -37.40 -2.81 -11.69
C PRO A 15 -36.54 -3.51 -10.64
N GLY A 16 -35.75 -2.72 -9.88
CA GLY A 16 -34.82 -3.19 -8.87
C GLY A 16 -33.37 -3.47 -9.36
N LYS A 17 -33.12 -3.62 -10.68
CA LYS A 17 -31.74 -3.79 -11.18
C LYS A 17 -30.86 -2.58 -10.89
N LEU A 18 -31.39 -1.37 -11.10
CA LEU A 18 -30.63 -0.14 -10.84
C LEU A 18 -30.33 0.04 -9.34
N GLY A 19 -31.29 -0.29 -8.47
CA GLY A 19 -31.08 -0.27 -7.03
C GLY A 19 -29.96 -1.22 -6.61
N LEU A 20 -30.02 -2.49 -7.04
CA LEU A 20 -28.99 -3.48 -6.75
C LEU A 20 -27.61 -3.11 -7.32
N LYS A 21 -27.54 -2.50 -8.51
CA LYS A 21 -26.28 -1.95 -9.03
C LYS A 21 -25.73 -0.84 -8.13
N GLY A 22 -26.61 0.00 -7.60
CA GLY A 22 -26.24 1.01 -6.61
C GLY A 22 -25.70 0.40 -5.32
N GLU A 23 -26.36 -0.65 -4.79
CA GLU A 23 -25.91 -1.36 -3.58
C GLU A 23 -24.54 -2.04 -3.80
N VAL A 24 -24.35 -2.74 -4.91
CA VAL A 24 -23.03 -3.34 -5.25
C VAL A 24 -21.95 -2.25 -5.29
N ALA A 25 -22.21 -1.11 -5.92
CA ALA A 25 -21.26 0.00 -5.97
C ALA A 25 -21.02 0.63 -4.59
N ALA A 26 -22.04 0.74 -3.74
CA ALA A 26 -21.92 1.24 -2.38
C ALA A 26 -21.05 0.30 -1.52
N ARG A 27 -21.29 -1.03 -1.57
CA ARG A 27 -20.45 -2.01 -0.86
C ARG A 27 -19.01 -2.03 -1.37
N GLN A 28 -18.82 -1.81 -2.67
CA GLN A 28 -17.48 -1.64 -3.25
C GLN A 28 -16.77 -0.40 -2.70
N ALA A 29 -17.47 0.72 -2.55
CA ALA A 29 -16.93 1.93 -1.95
C ALA A 29 -16.53 1.71 -0.48
N ASP A 30 -17.40 1.07 0.32
CA ASP A 30 -17.10 0.69 1.71
C ASP A 30 -15.83 -0.18 1.81
N ARG A 31 -15.68 -1.16 0.91
CA ARG A 31 -14.47 -2.01 0.84
C ARG A 31 -13.21 -1.20 0.55
N ILE A 32 -13.28 -0.32 -0.46
CA ILE A 32 -12.14 0.52 -0.86
C ILE A 32 -11.75 1.48 0.27
N GLU A 33 -12.70 2.00 1.03
CA GLU A 33 -12.43 2.82 2.21
C GLU A 33 -11.60 2.04 3.26
N GLN A 34 -11.97 0.80 3.55
CA GLN A 34 -11.20 -0.04 4.47
C GLN A 34 -9.80 -0.39 3.92
N GLU A 35 -9.65 -0.61 2.62
CA GLU A 35 -8.37 -0.83 1.96
C GLU A 35 -7.47 0.42 2.04
N TYR A 36 -8.06 1.60 1.91
CA TYR A 36 -7.34 2.87 2.12
C TYR A 36 -6.80 2.98 3.55
N LEU A 37 -7.64 2.69 4.57
CA LEU A 37 -7.22 2.69 5.97
C LEU A 37 -6.12 1.65 6.24
N ALA A 38 -6.23 0.45 5.64
CA ALA A 38 -5.19 -0.57 5.72
C ALA A 38 -3.86 -0.10 5.13
N THR A 39 -3.92 0.58 3.99
CA THR A 39 -2.74 1.15 3.32
C THR A 39 -2.09 2.24 4.19
N GLN A 40 -2.91 3.13 4.76
CA GLN A 40 -2.44 4.18 5.67
C GLN A 40 -1.71 3.59 6.87
N LEU A 41 -2.28 2.58 7.55
CA LEU A 41 -1.65 1.91 8.68
C LEU A 41 -0.34 1.21 8.28
N ASN A 42 -0.30 0.58 7.10
CA ASN A 42 0.91 -0.04 6.57
C ASN A 42 2.05 0.97 6.33
N VAL A 43 1.73 2.14 5.76
CA VAL A 43 2.71 3.21 5.55
C VAL A 43 3.25 3.70 6.89
N ILE A 44 2.38 3.96 7.87
CA ILE A 44 2.77 4.40 9.22
C ILE A 44 3.64 3.33 9.90
N ALA A 45 3.25 2.06 9.84
CA ALA A 45 4.00 0.96 10.44
C ALA A 45 5.38 0.79 9.80
N ARG A 46 5.47 0.96 8.47
CA ARG A 46 6.72 0.91 7.73
C ARG A 46 7.64 2.10 8.09
N LEU A 47 7.08 3.31 8.21
CA LEU A 47 7.84 4.48 8.64
C LEU A 47 8.39 4.30 10.06
N LYS A 48 7.56 3.85 11.00
CA LYS A 48 7.98 3.57 12.36
C LYS A 48 9.11 2.53 12.42
N ARG A 49 9.03 1.48 11.62
CA ARG A 49 10.08 0.45 11.53
C ARG A 49 11.40 1.03 11.05
N GLN A 50 11.39 1.79 9.96
CA GLN A 50 12.59 2.46 9.42
C GLN A 50 13.18 3.47 10.42
N TYR A 51 12.34 4.15 11.19
CA TYR A 51 12.80 5.06 12.25
C TYR A 51 13.51 4.32 13.39
N TRP A 52 12.98 3.14 13.80
CA TRP A 52 13.63 2.29 14.79
C TRP A 52 14.97 1.72 14.30
N ASP A 53 15.01 1.30 13.03
CA ASP A 53 16.25 0.84 12.40
C ASP A 53 17.31 1.96 12.38
N LEU A 54 16.90 3.18 12.04
CA LEU A 54 17.78 4.35 12.05
C LEU A 54 18.31 4.64 13.47
N HIS A 55 17.43 4.58 14.47
CA HIS A 55 17.85 4.73 15.86
C HIS A 55 18.89 3.68 16.27
N PHE A 56 18.64 2.42 15.90
CA PHE A 56 19.59 1.32 16.16
C PHE A 56 20.95 1.54 15.50
N ILE A 57 20.98 1.99 14.25
CA ILE A 57 22.21 2.30 13.53
C ILE A 57 22.97 3.45 14.19
N HIS A 58 22.31 4.54 14.56
CA HIS A 58 22.93 5.64 15.29
C HIS A 58 23.59 5.16 16.59
N LYS A 59 22.89 4.33 17.37
CA LYS A 59 23.45 3.77 18.60
C LYS A 59 24.61 2.82 18.33
N SER A 60 24.55 2.03 17.26
CA SER A 60 25.63 1.14 16.85
C SER A 60 26.88 1.96 16.47
N ILE A 61 26.73 3.05 15.73
CA ILE A 61 27.83 3.96 15.38
C ILE A 61 28.47 4.53 16.64
N ASP A 62 27.66 5.11 17.57
CA ASP A 62 28.16 5.65 18.85
C ASP A 62 29.01 4.63 19.62
N ILE A 63 28.61 3.34 19.66
CA ILE A 63 29.32 2.29 20.36
C ILE A 63 30.64 1.93 19.62
N VAL A 64 30.57 1.78 18.30
CA VAL A 64 31.72 1.44 17.47
C VAL A 64 32.75 2.57 17.48
N GLU A 65 32.36 3.84 17.49
CA GLU A 65 33.25 4.98 17.64
C GLU A 65 33.99 4.96 18.99
N LYS A 66 33.31 4.66 20.09
CA LYS A 66 33.94 4.50 21.40
C LYS A 66 34.93 3.35 21.40
N ASN A 67 34.58 2.23 20.78
CA ASN A 67 35.49 1.09 20.63
C ASN A 67 36.71 1.45 19.80
N LYS A 68 36.56 2.21 18.70
CA LYS A 68 37.66 2.74 17.89
C LYS A 68 38.65 3.54 18.74
N LEU A 69 38.14 4.46 19.56
CA LEU A 69 39.00 5.28 20.44
C LEU A 69 39.79 4.43 21.45
N LEU A 70 39.16 3.42 22.05
CA LEU A 70 39.83 2.49 22.94
C LEU A 70 40.92 1.68 22.21
N LEU A 71 40.64 1.15 21.04
CA LEU A 71 41.59 0.39 20.24
C LEU A 71 42.78 1.25 19.77
N MET A 72 42.54 2.50 19.41
CA MET A 72 43.64 3.45 19.12
C MET A 72 44.54 3.66 20.34
N GLN A 73 43.98 3.74 21.54
CA GLN A 73 44.76 3.84 22.79
C GLN A 73 45.53 2.53 23.08
N PHE A 74 44.91 1.36 22.83
CA PHE A 74 45.56 0.08 22.95
C PHE A 74 46.73 -0.05 21.97
N GLU A 75 46.58 0.28 20.71
CA GLU A 75 47.63 0.26 19.70
C GLU A 75 48.80 1.16 20.11
N LYS A 76 48.51 2.40 20.52
CA LYS A 76 49.53 3.34 21.00
C LYS A 76 50.31 2.76 22.20
N THR A 77 49.61 2.11 23.15
CA THR A 77 50.21 1.50 24.33
C THR A 77 51.06 0.29 23.94
N ALA A 78 50.57 -0.57 23.05
CA ALA A 78 51.33 -1.75 22.55
C ALA A 78 52.61 -1.31 21.83
N ASN A 79 52.54 -0.31 20.97
CA ASN A 79 53.70 0.28 20.29
C ASN A 79 54.74 0.82 21.29
N ALA A 80 54.30 1.57 22.32
CA ALA A 80 55.19 2.10 23.34
C ALA A 80 55.86 1.00 24.17
N ARG A 81 55.15 -0.10 24.49
CA ARG A 81 55.73 -1.26 25.21
C ARG A 81 56.68 -2.07 24.32
N TYR A 82 56.38 -2.22 23.06
CA TYR A 82 57.24 -2.89 22.09
C TYR A 82 58.56 -2.15 21.91
N SER A 83 58.53 -0.82 21.77
CA SER A 83 59.74 -0.02 21.60
C SER A 83 60.75 -0.12 22.77
N VAL A 84 60.25 -0.48 23.97
CA VAL A 84 61.10 -0.72 25.16
C VAL A 84 61.29 -2.23 25.47
N GLY A 85 60.97 -3.13 24.52
CA GLY A 85 61.15 -4.57 24.64
C GLY A 85 60.25 -5.28 25.68
N LYS A 86 59.10 -4.63 26.09
CA LYS A 86 58.21 -5.17 27.11
C LYS A 86 57.00 -5.96 26.55
N THR A 87 56.84 -6.03 25.23
CA THR A 87 55.79 -6.85 24.58
C THR A 87 56.26 -7.34 23.22
N ALA A 88 55.63 -8.39 22.69
CA ALA A 88 55.96 -8.94 21.38
C ALA A 88 55.34 -8.05 20.25
N GLN A 89 56.01 -8.02 19.09
CA GLN A 89 55.51 -7.35 17.89
C GLN A 89 54.12 -7.86 17.46
N GLN A 90 53.84 -9.13 17.75
CA GLN A 90 52.53 -9.75 17.49
C GLN A 90 51.37 -9.02 18.17
N ASP A 91 51.58 -8.45 19.37
CA ASP A 91 50.54 -7.73 20.09
C ASP A 91 50.19 -6.38 19.42
N VAL A 92 51.21 -5.72 18.82
CA VAL A 92 51.03 -4.53 18.01
C VAL A 92 50.19 -4.85 16.77
N PHE A 93 50.55 -5.91 16.03
CA PHE A 93 49.79 -6.31 14.84
C PHE A 93 48.37 -6.73 15.16
N ARG A 94 48.13 -7.41 16.29
CA ARG A 94 46.77 -7.72 16.74
C ARG A 94 45.92 -6.45 16.96
N ALA A 95 46.48 -5.45 17.65
CA ALA A 95 45.80 -4.19 17.88
C ALA A 95 45.47 -3.46 16.56
N GLN A 96 46.38 -3.46 15.58
CA GLN A 96 46.17 -2.87 14.26
C GLN A 96 45.10 -3.60 13.45
N VAL A 97 45.10 -4.93 13.48
CA VAL A 97 44.07 -5.73 12.80
C VAL A 97 42.67 -5.46 13.40
N GLU A 98 42.56 -5.42 14.73
CA GLU A 98 41.28 -5.13 15.38
C GLU A 98 40.81 -3.69 15.10
N LEU A 99 41.72 -2.71 15.07
CA LEU A 99 41.41 -1.35 14.67
C LEU A 99 40.89 -1.28 13.24
N SER A 100 41.55 -1.99 12.29
CA SER A 100 41.10 -2.07 10.89
C SER A 100 39.68 -2.66 10.79
N ARG A 101 39.40 -3.74 11.53
CA ARG A 101 38.03 -4.35 11.56
C ARG A 101 36.98 -3.39 12.08
N VAL A 102 37.29 -2.57 13.07
CA VAL A 102 36.37 -1.57 13.62
C VAL A 102 36.15 -0.44 12.63
N LEU A 103 37.18 -0.02 11.89
CA LEU A 103 37.02 1.00 10.82
C LEU A 103 36.14 0.49 9.68
N ASP A 104 36.33 -0.75 9.24
CA ASP A 104 35.47 -1.40 8.24
C ASP A 104 34.01 -1.46 8.74
N ARG A 105 33.83 -1.86 10.00
CA ARG A 105 32.50 -1.91 10.61
C ARG A 105 31.83 -0.54 10.63
N LEU A 106 32.59 0.51 10.94
CA LEU A 106 32.07 1.90 10.95
C LEU A 106 31.65 2.33 9.55
N ALA A 107 32.45 2.05 8.51
CA ALA A 107 32.12 2.36 7.14
C ALA A 107 30.82 1.70 6.68
N VAL A 108 30.62 0.41 7.04
CA VAL A 108 29.38 -0.33 6.73
C VAL A 108 28.18 0.29 7.46
N LEU A 109 28.31 0.67 8.73
CA LEU A 109 27.22 1.29 9.49
C LEU A 109 26.85 2.67 8.93
N GLU A 110 27.83 3.49 8.53
CA GLU A 110 27.57 4.77 7.88
C GLU A 110 26.82 4.60 6.55
N GLN A 111 27.24 3.63 5.73
CA GLN A 111 26.51 3.30 4.50
C GLN A 111 25.08 2.85 4.75
N GLN A 112 24.84 2.05 5.79
CA GLN A 112 23.50 1.62 6.20
C GLN A 112 22.65 2.82 6.67
N LYS A 113 23.25 3.76 7.40
CA LYS A 113 22.59 4.99 7.84
C LYS A 113 22.08 5.80 6.64
N GLU A 114 22.93 6.02 5.64
CA GLU A 114 22.55 6.74 4.42
C GLU A 114 21.41 6.03 3.65
N SER A 115 21.48 4.69 3.58
CA SER A 115 20.42 3.91 2.94
C SER A 115 19.08 4.04 3.66
N LEU A 116 19.09 4.08 5.00
CA LEU A 116 17.89 4.29 5.82
C LEU A 116 17.35 5.71 5.68
N HIS A 117 18.21 6.74 5.61
CA HIS A 117 17.81 8.12 5.32
C HIS A 117 17.06 8.19 3.98
N ALA A 118 17.61 7.60 2.91
CA ALA A 118 16.96 7.57 1.61
C ALA A 118 15.62 6.81 1.66
N ALA A 119 15.54 5.69 2.40
CA ALA A 119 14.33 4.90 2.56
C ALA A 119 13.22 5.66 3.29
N ILE A 120 13.55 6.39 4.36
CA ILE A 120 12.61 7.23 5.11
C ILE A 120 12.13 8.40 4.24
N ASN A 121 13.06 9.11 3.58
CA ASN A 121 12.72 10.22 2.70
C ASN A 121 11.78 9.79 1.55
N ARG A 122 11.98 8.59 1.00
CA ARG A 122 11.09 8.01 -0.01
C ARG A 122 9.67 7.79 0.53
N ILE A 123 9.51 7.31 1.78
CA ILE A 123 8.18 7.15 2.39
C ILE A 123 7.51 8.50 2.59
N LEU A 124 8.30 9.52 2.94
CA LEU A 124 7.83 10.90 3.16
C LEU A 124 7.67 11.70 1.86
N ILE A 125 7.94 11.09 0.69
CA ILE A 125 7.89 11.76 -0.62
C ILE A 125 8.79 13.02 -0.64
N ARG A 126 10.00 12.89 -0.07
CA ARG A 126 11.02 13.96 -0.02
C ARG A 126 12.23 13.56 -0.87
N SER A 127 13.11 14.53 -1.14
CA SER A 127 14.38 14.25 -1.82
C SER A 127 15.18 13.16 -1.06
N PRO A 128 15.71 12.12 -1.73
CA PRO A 128 16.48 11.05 -1.10
C PRO A 128 17.67 11.53 -0.27
N ILE A 129 18.27 12.66 -0.65
CA ILE A 129 19.40 13.30 0.04
C ILE A 129 18.97 14.33 1.08
N GLY A 130 17.65 14.43 1.36
CA GLY A 130 17.11 15.33 2.38
C GLY A 130 17.65 14.98 3.77
N LEU A 131 18.16 15.98 4.48
CA LEU A 131 18.69 15.77 5.84
C LEU A 131 17.58 15.35 6.79
N LEU A 132 17.87 14.32 7.57
CA LEU A 132 17.07 13.88 8.72
C LEU A 132 17.86 14.20 9.99
N GLY A 133 17.16 14.66 11.01
CA GLY A 133 17.74 14.86 12.33
C GLY A 133 18.13 13.54 13.00
N SER A 134 18.94 13.62 14.05
CA SER A 134 19.21 12.46 14.92
C SER A 134 17.92 11.98 15.57
N PRO A 135 17.70 10.66 15.62
CA PRO A 135 16.54 10.10 16.32
C PRO A 135 16.54 10.47 17.80
N GLU A 136 15.38 10.81 18.33
CA GLU A 136 15.18 11.12 19.74
C GLU A 136 15.39 9.88 20.61
N LYS A 137 15.71 10.09 21.90
CA LYS A 137 15.83 8.97 22.86
C LYS A 137 14.48 8.26 22.99
N ILE A 138 14.50 6.97 22.73
CA ILE A 138 13.30 6.15 22.74
C ILE A 138 13.04 5.62 24.14
N GLN A 139 11.80 5.78 24.61
CA GLN A 139 11.30 5.12 25.82
C GLN A 139 10.54 3.85 25.41
N LEU A 140 10.94 2.71 26.00
CA LEU A 140 10.21 1.46 25.78
C LEU A 140 8.87 1.53 26.48
N THR A 141 7.79 1.51 25.72
CA THR A 141 6.44 1.42 26.26
C THR A 141 6.02 -0.06 26.26
N PRO A 142 5.70 -0.64 27.42
CA PRO A 142 5.21 -2.03 27.48
C PRO A 142 3.88 -2.14 26.74
N ILE A 143 3.66 -3.27 26.08
CA ILE A 143 2.37 -3.57 25.44
C ILE A 143 1.41 -4.03 26.54
N PRO A 144 0.33 -3.26 26.86
CA PRO A 144 -0.52 -3.53 28.02
C PRO A 144 -1.53 -4.68 27.78
N HIS A 145 -1.48 -5.35 26.63
CA HIS A 145 -2.46 -6.33 26.19
C HIS A 145 -1.86 -7.74 26.04
N ASN A 146 -2.59 -8.76 26.45
CA ASN A 146 -2.25 -10.15 26.18
C ASN A 146 -2.64 -10.56 24.75
N LEU A 147 -2.11 -11.69 24.28
CA LEU A 147 -2.37 -12.18 22.93
C LEU A 147 -3.86 -12.37 22.58
N PRO A 148 -4.71 -12.97 23.46
CA PRO A 148 -6.15 -13.11 23.16
C PRO A 148 -6.87 -11.77 23.03
N GLU A 149 -6.46 -10.75 23.76
CA GLU A 149 -7.02 -9.41 23.66
C GLU A 149 -6.60 -8.71 22.37
N LEU A 150 -5.33 -8.86 21.97
CA LEU A 150 -4.82 -8.36 20.69
C LEU A 150 -5.54 -9.02 19.52
N ALA A 151 -5.80 -10.33 19.58
CA ALA A 151 -6.55 -11.04 18.55
C ALA A 151 -7.98 -10.48 18.41
N ARG A 152 -8.71 -10.32 19.51
CA ARG A 152 -10.06 -9.73 19.48
C ARG A 152 -10.07 -8.30 18.94
N ARG A 153 -9.07 -7.49 19.31
CA ARG A 153 -8.92 -6.15 18.74
C ARG A 153 -8.63 -6.17 17.24
N ALA A 154 -7.80 -7.11 16.78
CA ALA A 154 -7.54 -7.28 15.36
C ALA A 154 -8.82 -7.64 14.59
N GLU A 155 -9.65 -8.55 15.08
CA GLU A 155 -10.93 -8.92 14.48
C GLU A 155 -11.88 -7.72 14.36
N SER A 156 -11.92 -6.85 15.39
CA SER A 156 -12.87 -5.72 15.43
C SER A 156 -12.38 -4.48 14.70
N PHE A 157 -11.07 -4.26 14.63
CA PHE A 157 -10.50 -2.99 14.17
C PHE A 157 -9.48 -3.12 13.03
N SER A 158 -9.16 -4.33 12.56
CA SER A 158 -8.24 -4.49 11.43
C SER A 158 -8.93 -4.11 10.12
N PRO A 159 -8.48 -3.05 9.43
CA PRO A 159 -9.11 -2.63 8.18
C PRO A 159 -9.03 -3.70 7.08
N ILE A 160 -7.99 -4.55 7.08
CA ILE A 160 -7.87 -5.68 6.16
C ILE A 160 -8.99 -6.69 6.36
N LEU A 161 -9.31 -7.04 7.62
CA LEU A 161 -10.39 -7.97 7.93
C LEU A 161 -11.75 -7.34 7.61
N LEU A 162 -11.92 -6.05 7.94
CA LEU A 162 -13.14 -5.31 7.61
C LEU A 162 -13.33 -5.18 6.09
N ALA A 163 -12.26 -4.93 5.32
CA ALA A 163 -12.34 -4.91 3.86
C ALA A 163 -12.78 -6.27 3.29
N THR A 164 -12.27 -7.36 3.85
CA THR A 164 -12.66 -8.72 3.45
C THR A 164 -14.13 -8.98 3.76
N ALA A 165 -14.62 -8.57 4.92
CA ALA A 165 -16.05 -8.67 5.27
C ALA A 165 -16.92 -7.87 4.29
N LYS A 166 -16.51 -6.64 3.95
CA LYS A 166 -17.20 -5.81 2.92
C LYS A 166 -17.17 -6.43 1.53
N SER A 167 -16.13 -7.20 1.20
CA SER A 167 -16.08 -7.97 -0.05
C SER A 167 -17.11 -9.09 -0.09
N VAL A 168 -17.40 -9.71 1.05
CA VAL A 168 -18.49 -10.71 1.17
C VAL A 168 -19.84 -10.03 0.96
N ASP A 169 -20.10 -8.91 1.67
CA ASP A 169 -21.34 -8.13 1.50
C ASP A 169 -21.55 -7.75 0.02
N GLN A 170 -20.50 -7.27 -0.66
CA GLN A 170 -20.54 -6.94 -2.10
C GLN A 170 -20.86 -8.18 -2.96
N GLY A 171 -20.31 -9.33 -2.61
CA GLY A 171 -20.57 -10.60 -3.30
C GLY A 171 -22.04 -11.00 -3.19
N GLU A 172 -22.66 -10.87 -2.02
CA GLU A 172 -24.07 -11.17 -1.78
C GLU A 172 -24.99 -10.28 -2.65
N GLU A 173 -24.75 -8.97 -2.69
CA GLU A 173 -25.49 -8.04 -3.55
C GLU A 173 -25.27 -8.34 -5.04
N SER A 174 -24.07 -8.78 -5.42
CA SER A 174 -23.78 -9.18 -6.79
C SER A 174 -24.55 -10.43 -7.21
N VAL A 175 -24.71 -11.40 -6.30
CA VAL A 175 -25.57 -12.57 -6.52
C VAL A 175 -27.03 -12.16 -6.67
N ALA A 176 -27.51 -11.24 -5.82
CA ALA A 176 -28.90 -10.73 -5.93
C ALA A 176 -29.12 -10.01 -7.28
N LEU A 177 -28.13 -9.22 -7.72
CA LEU A 177 -28.17 -8.56 -9.04
C LEU A 177 -28.18 -9.59 -10.18
N ALA A 178 -27.31 -10.60 -10.14
CA ALA A 178 -27.24 -11.65 -11.14
C ALA A 178 -28.57 -12.43 -11.27
N ARG A 179 -29.26 -12.68 -10.16
CA ARG A 179 -30.61 -13.25 -10.19
C ARG A 179 -31.63 -12.34 -10.88
N LYS A 180 -31.48 -11.02 -10.77
CA LYS A 180 -32.35 -10.07 -11.47
C LYS A 180 -32.04 -9.97 -12.96
N GLU A 181 -30.87 -10.38 -13.42
CA GLU A 181 -30.51 -10.37 -14.85
C GLU A 181 -31.31 -11.36 -15.69
N TYR A 182 -31.96 -12.37 -15.08
CA TYR A 182 -32.92 -13.25 -15.76
C TYR A 182 -34.21 -12.53 -16.21
N PHE A 183 -34.51 -11.34 -15.68
CA PHE A 183 -35.68 -10.57 -16.07
C PHE A 183 -35.40 -9.66 -17.28
N PRO A 184 -36.39 -9.46 -18.19
CA PRO A 184 -36.18 -8.67 -19.40
C PRO A 184 -36.04 -7.17 -19.12
N ASP A 185 -35.18 -6.51 -19.89
CA ASP A 185 -35.09 -5.06 -19.91
C ASP A 185 -35.98 -4.49 -21.03
N PHE A 186 -36.42 -3.25 -20.87
CA PHE A 186 -37.28 -2.55 -21.82
C PHE A 186 -36.48 -1.46 -22.54
N ASN A 187 -36.78 -1.24 -23.80
CA ASN A 187 -36.21 -0.16 -24.59
C ASN A 187 -37.33 0.63 -25.27
N LEU A 188 -37.27 1.94 -25.17
CA LEU A 188 -38.15 2.86 -25.87
C LEU A 188 -37.31 3.74 -26.78
N SER A 189 -37.61 3.74 -28.09
CA SER A 189 -36.93 4.61 -29.04
C SER A 189 -37.93 5.36 -29.91
N ALA A 190 -37.57 6.60 -30.20
CA ALA A 190 -38.29 7.46 -31.13
C ALA A 190 -37.35 7.98 -32.19
N LEU A 191 -37.72 7.80 -33.45
CA LEU A 191 -36.94 8.19 -34.62
C LEU A 191 -37.76 9.18 -35.44
N GLY A 192 -37.15 10.26 -35.91
CA GLY A 192 -37.67 11.18 -36.85
C GLY A 192 -36.83 11.15 -38.14
N THR A 193 -37.43 10.95 -39.26
CA THR A 193 -36.80 10.99 -40.58
C THR A 193 -37.39 12.12 -41.42
N ARG A 194 -36.52 12.83 -42.13
CA ARG A 194 -36.93 13.83 -43.11
C ARG A 194 -36.56 13.35 -44.50
N ASN A 195 -37.54 13.17 -45.34
CA ASN A 195 -37.32 12.85 -46.75
C ASN A 195 -37.31 14.15 -47.58
N GLU A 196 -36.12 14.61 -47.99
CA GLU A 196 -35.98 15.87 -48.74
C GLU A 196 -36.53 15.81 -50.14
N ARG A 197 -36.73 14.62 -50.73
CA ARG A 197 -37.29 14.47 -52.09
C ARG A 197 -38.78 14.77 -52.21
N ILE A 198 -39.52 14.38 -51.17
CA ILE A 198 -41.00 14.53 -51.17
C ILE A 198 -41.47 15.49 -50.09
N ASN A 199 -40.51 16.13 -49.39
CA ASN A 199 -40.71 17.07 -48.27
C ASN A 199 -41.69 16.54 -47.20
N GLU A 200 -41.57 15.21 -46.92
CA GLU A 200 -42.38 14.54 -45.89
C GLU A 200 -41.51 14.20 -44.66
N ASN A 201 -42.09 14.35 -43.47
CA ASN A 201 -41.50 13.95 -42.21
C ASN A 201 -42.13 12.62 -41.77
N GLY A 202 -41.27 11.63 -41.49
CA GLY A 202 -41.71 10.36 -40.89
C GLY A 202 -41.34 10.32 -39.41
N TYR A 203 -42.21 9.77 -38.57
CA TYR A 203 -41.96 9.53 -37.16
C TYR A 203 -42.21 8.06 -36.88
N GLN A 204 -41.29 7.44 -36.12
CA GLN A 204 -41.40 6.06 -35.72
C GLN A 204 -41.13 5.94 -34.21
N ILE A 205 -42.05 5.30 -33.48
CA ILE A 205 -41.88 4.93 -32.08
C ILE A 205 -41.78 3.42 -32.02
N MET A 206 -40.71 2.92 -31.39
CA MET A 206 -40.45 1.50 -31.19
C MET A 206 -40.39 1.20 -29.71
N PHE A 207 -41.13 0.17 -29.30
CA PHE A 207 -40.99 -0.45 -27.98
C PHE A 207 -40.34 -1.81 -28.16
N GLY A 208 -39.23 -2.03 -27.45
CA GLY A 208 -38.48 -3.28 -27.47
C GLY A 208 -38.40 -3.92 -26.11
N ILE A 209 -38.44 -5.25 -26.06
CA ILE A 209 -38.20 -6.05 -24.86
C ILE A 209 -36.97 -6.88 -25.12
N GLN A 210 -35.94 -6.70 -24.28
CA GLN A 210 -34.72 -7.50 -24.36
C GLN A 210 -34.83 -8.68 -23.41
N ILE A 211 -35.21 -9.83 -23.94
CA ILE A 211 -35.35 -11.07 -23.17
C ILE A 211 -34.00 -11.77 -23.13
N PRO A 212 -33.43 -12.10 -21.95
CA PRO A 212 -32.21 -12.89 -21.86
C PRO A 212 -32.53 -14.35 -22.24
N LEU A 213 -32.24 -14.72 -23.49
CA LEU A 213 -32.44 -16.10 -23.97
C LEU A 213 -31.31 -16.99 -23.48
N PHE A 214 -31.64 -18.02 -22.84
CA PHE A 214 -31.06 -19.33 -22.40
C PHE A 214 -29.59 -19.72 -22.68
N PHE A 215 -28.72 -18.86 -23.20
CA PHE A 215 -27.31 -19.19 -23.42
C PHE A 215 -26.41 -18.92 -22.20
N GLN A 216 -26.98 -18.47 -21.09
CA GLN A 216 -26.25 -18.06 -19.89
C GLN A 216 -25.61 -19.22 -19.12
N THR A 217 -26.04 -20.47 -19.34
CA THR A 217 -25.45 -21.65 -18.69
C THR A 217 -24.11 -22.09 -19.30
N LYS A 218 -23.66 -21.50 -20.41
CA LYS A 218 -22.40 -21.83 -21.08
C LYS A 218 -21.30 -20.75 -20.96
N GLN A 219 -21.56 -19.64 -20.28
CA GLN A 219 -20.58 -18.58 -20.01
C GLN A 219 -20.10 -18.68 -18.54
N ARG A 220 -19.47 -19.80 -18.24
CA ARG A 220 -18.60 -19.97 -17.07
C ARG A 220 -17.17 -20.13 -17.53
#